data_080ee52cce3784a3f0dd3564e58ad9be
#
_entry.id   080ee52cce3784a3f0dd3564e58ad9be
#
_cell.length_a   1.000
_cell.length_b   1.000
_cell.length_c   1.000
_cell.angle_alpha   90.00
_cell.angle_beta   90.00
_cell.angle_gamma   90.00
#
_symmetry.space_group_name_H-M   'P 1'
#
loop_
_entity.id
_entity.type
_entity.pdbx_description
1 polymer ?
#
loop_
_entity_poly.entity_id
_entity_poly.type
_entity_poly.pdbx_seq_one_letter_code
_entity_poly.pdbx_strand_id
1 'polypeptide(L)'
;VQVMIHTDTLNESGFVENTIKAINKRTIHAFHTEGAGGGHAPDIIKVCGEEYVIPSSTNPTRPYTVNTIEEHLDMLMVCHHLDKSIPEDVAFAESRIRRETIAAEDILHDMGAFSIIASDSQAMGRVGEVIIRTWQTAHKMKVQRGSLPEEKGDNDNFRVKRYLAKY
;
A
#
# COMPACT_ATOMS: atom_id res chain seq x y z
N VAL A 1 -1.68 12.43 -22.16
CA VAL A 1 -2.70 12.24 -21.10
C VAL A 1 -2.13 11.34 -20.05
N GLN A 2 -2.15 11.77 -18.80
CA GLN A 2 -1.78 10.96 -17.64
C GLN A 2 -3.02 10.24 -17.12
N VAL A 3 -2.90 8.95 -16.89
CA VAL A 3 -4.00 8.14 -16.35
C VAL A 3 -3.64 7.72 -14.93
N MET A 4 -4.57 7.95 -14.03
CA MET A 4 -4.51 7.48 -12.64
C MET A 4 -5.77 6.65 -12.38
N ILE A 5 -5.63 5.52 -11.71
CA ILE A 5 -6.75 4.62 -11.45
C ILE A 5 -6.72 4.12 -10.01
N HIS A 6 -7.87 4.14 -9.36
CA HIS A 6 -8.10 3.30 -8.21
C HIS A 6 -8.30 1.86 -8.69
N THR A 7 -7.51 0.93 -8.17
CA THR A 7 -7.74 -0.47 -8.46
C THR A 7 -9.05 -0.90 -7.83
N ASP A 8 -9.90 -1.52 -8.62
CA ASP A 8 -11.24 -1.91 -8.17
C ASP A 8 -11.19 -3.08 -7.18
N THR A 9 -11.75 -2.87 -6.01
CA THR A 9 -11.85 -3.90 -4.98
C THR A 9 -13.14 -4.68 -5.02
N LEU A 10 -14.18 -4.07 -5.53
CA LEU A 10 -15.53 -4.62 -5.44
C LEU A 10 -15.84 -5.54 -6.61
N ASN A 11 -15.05 -5.49 -7.66
CA ASN A 11 -15.24 -6.34 -8.81
C ASN A 11 -14.47 -7.65 -8.63
N GLU A 12 -15.17 -8.65 -8.17
CA GLU A 12 -14.65 -10.02 -7.99
C GLU A 12 -14.67 -10.84 -9.29
N SER A 13 -15.14 -10.28 -10.39
CA SER A 13 -15.41 -11.03 -11.64
C SER A 13 -14.20 -11.25 -12.52
N GLY A 14 -13.02 -10.79 -12.13
CA GLY A 14 -11.80 -10.93 -12.92
C GLY A 14 -10.60 -11.36 -12.10
N PHE A 15 -9.48 -11.49 -12.79
CA PHE A 15 -8.18 -11.76 -12.20
C PHE A 15 -7.25 -10.58 -12.43
N VAL A 16 -6.20 -10.46 -11.62
CA VAL A 16 -5.20 -9.39 -11.79
C VAL A 16 -4.57 -9.39 -13.17
N GLU A 17 -4.44 -10.54 -13.80
CA GLU A 17 -3.95 -10.71 -15.17
C GLU A 17 -4.84 -9.99 -16.20
N ASN A 18 -6.15 -9.91 -15.96
CA ASN A 18 -7.07 -9.13 -16.80
C ASN A 18 -6.79 -7.63 -16.67
N THR A 19 -6.52 -7.15 -15.46
CA THR A 19 -6.14 -5.76 -15.18
C THR A 19 -4.81 -5.43 -15.88
N ILE A 20 -3.80 -6.25 -15.71
CA ILE A 20 -2.48 -6.08 -16.36
C ILE A 20 -2.64 -6.06 -17.89
N LYS A 21 -3.43 -6.98 -18.45
CA LYS A 21 -3.71 -7.01 -19.88
C LYS A 21 -4.44 -5.74 -20.36
N ALA A 22 -5.36 -5.21 -19.56
CA ALA A 22 -6.08 -3.98 -19.89
C ALA A 22 -5.15 -2.76 -19.87
N ILE A 23 -4.19 -2.70 -18.95
CA ILE A 23 -3.14 -1.67 -18.92
C ILE A 23 -2.32 -1.70 -20.21
N ASN A 24 -2.00 -2.89 -20.70
CA ASN A 24 -1.37 -3.12 -22.00
C ASN A 24 -0.13 -2.22 -22.23
N LYS A 25 0.80 -2.24 -21.31
CA LYS A 25 2.07 -1.48 -21.36
C LYS A 25 1.91 0.04 -21.47
N ARG A 26 0.75 0.59 -21.13
CA ARG A 26 0.54 2.03 -21.05
C ARG A 26 0.96 2.52 -19.68
N THR A 27 1.61 3.67 -19.61
CA THR A 27 1.98 4.29 -18.34
C THR A 27 0.73 4.67 -17.56
N ILE A 28 0.61 4.13 -16.35
CA ILE A 28 -0.52 4.33 -15.48
C ILE A 28 -0.07 4.46 -14.03
N HIS A 29 -0.69 5.35 -13.27
CA HIS A 29 -0.57 5.40 -11.83
C HIS A 29 -1.71 4.58 -11.22
N ALA A 30 -1.37 3.56 -10.47
CA ALA A 30 -2.33 2.70 -9.79
C ALA A 30 -2.30 2.96 -8.28
N PHE A 31 -3.45 3.34 -7.71
CA PHE A 31 -3.59 3.56 -6.27
C PHE A 31 -3.80 2.27 -5.50
N HIS A 32 -3.43 2.28 -4.20
CA HIS A 32 -3.57 1.20 -3.22
C HIS A 32 -3.28 -0.20 -3.80
N THR A 33 -2.17 -0.31 -4.50
CA THR A 33 -1.72 -1.56 -5.13
C THR A 33 -1.24 -2.62 -4.13
N GLU A 34 -1.23 -2.30 -2.85
CA GLU A 34 -1.06 -3.28 -1.76
C GLU A 34 -2.28 -4.21 -1.60
N GLY A 35 -3.42 -3.81 -2.12
CA GLY A 35 -4.64 -4.59 -2.10
C GLY A 35 -5.55 -4.37 -0.89
N ALA A 36 -5.10 -3.66 0.14
CA ALA A 36 -5.92 -3.43 1.34
C ALA A 36 -7.11 -2.48 1.07
N GLY A 37 -6.91 -1.45 0.26
CA GLY A 37 -7.95 -0.51 -0.12
C GLY A 37 -8.64 -0.82 -1.45
N GLY A 38 -8.18 -1.82 -2.18
CA GLY A 38 -8.67 -2.01 -3.55
C GLY A 38 -8.47 -3.40 -4.13
N GLY A 39 -8.99 -3.62 -5.30
CA GLY A 39 -9.22 -4.80 -6.09
C GLY A 39 -8.20 -5.91 -6.14
N HIS A 40 -8.68 -7.11 -6.44
CA HIS A 40 -7.89 -8.33 -6.60
C HIS A 40 -6.96 -8.62 -5.41
N ALA A 41 -7.38 -8.34 -4.18
CA ALA A 41 -6.56 -8.61 -3.01
C ALA A 41 -6.34 -10.12 -2.80
N PRO A 42 -5.09 -10.58 -2.52
CA PRO A 42 -3.88 -9.78 -2.42
C PRO A 42 -3.11 -9.61 -3.75
N ASP A 43 -3.60 -10.18 -4.82
CA ASP A 43 -2.85 -10.39 -6.07
C ASP A 43 -2.52 -9.10 -6.82
N ILE A 44 -3.25 -8.02 -6.55
CA ILE A 44 -2.99 -6.72 -7.19
C ILE A 44 -1.55 -6.24 -7.00
N ILE A 45 -0.87 -6.68 -5.94
CA ILE A 45 0.53 -6.33 -5.68
C ILE A 45 1.47 -6.75 -6.84
N LYS A 46 1.04 -7.71 -7.68
CA LYS A 46 1.79 -8.13 -8.86
C LYS A 46 2.06 -6.98 -9.84
N VAL A 47 1.19 -5.97 -9.88
CA VAL A 47 1.39 -4.80 -10.75
C VAL A 47 2.63 -3.98 -10.41
N CYS A 48 3.18 -4.13 -9.19
CA CYS A 48 4.45 -3.52 -8.81
C CYS A 48 5.63 -4.04 -9.63
N GLY A 49 5.49 -5.20 -10.28
CA GLY A 49 6.47 -5.77 -11.20
C GLY A 49 6.35 -5.30 -12.63
N GLU A 50 5.30 -4.53 -12.96
CA GLU A 50 5.07 -4.05 -14.31
C GLU A 50 5.82 -2.74 -14.59
N GLU A 51 6.67 -2.73 -15.61
CA GLU A 51 7.57 -1.61 -15.97
C GLU A 51 6.82 -0.28 -16.17
N TYR A 52 5.58 -0.35 -16.66
CA TYR A 52 4.79 0.83 -17.02
C TYR A 52 3.82 1.28 -15.92
N VAL A 53 3.78 0.59 -14.80
CA VAL A 53 2.93 0.93 -13.69
C VAL A 53 3.70 1.74 -12.65
N ILE A 54 3.12 2.86 -12.21
CA ILE A 54 3.60 3.62 -11.05
C ILE A 54 2.73 3.19 -9.88
N PRO A 55 3.19 2.23 -9.05
CA PRO A 55 2.39 1.71 -7.96
C PRO A 55 2.45 2.63 -6.74
N SER A 56 1.32 2.87 -6.12
CA SER A 56 1.25 3.55 -4.83
C SER A 56 0.55 2.71 -3.78
N SER A 57 0.99 2.84 -2.55
CA SER A 57 0.31 2.30 -1.39
C SER A 57 -0.30 3.41 -0.55
N THR A 58 -1.16 3.04 0.39
CA THR A 58 -1.83 3.99 1.28
C THR A 58 -1.18 4.05 2.65
N ASN A 59 -1.20 5.22 3.28
CA ASN A 59 -0.50 5.45 4.54
C ASN A 59 -1.06 4.66 5.74
N PRO A 60 -2.34 4.26 5.82
CA PRO A 60 -2.83 3.51 6.98
C PRO A 60 -2.15 2.16 7.18
N THR A 61 -1.65 1.55 6.12
CA THR A 61 -0.89 0.28 6.21
C THR A 61 0.57 0.49 6.59
N ARG A 62 1.03 1.74 6.70
CA ARG A 62 2.44 2.12 6.92
C ARG A 62 2.69 2.74 8.27
N PRO A 63 3.78 2.39 8.95
CA PRO A 63 4.49 1.10 8.86
C PRO A 63 3.65 -0.04 9.46
N TYR A 64 3.91 -1.27 9.08
CA TYR A 64 3.28 -2.43 9.71
C TYR A 64 3.71 -2.54 11.19
N THR A 65 2.74 -2.55 12.09
CA THR A 65 2.91 -2.64 13.54
C THR A 65 1.95 -3.68 14.11
N VAL A 66 1.99 -3.88 15.42
CA VAL A 66 1.12 -4.83 16.12
C VAL A 66 -0.38 -4.51 15.97
N ASN A 67 -0.71 -3.23 15.82
CA ASN A 67 -2.11 -2.77 15.73
C ASN A 67 -2.61 -2.61 14.28
N THR A 68 -1.73 -2.73 13.29
CA THR A 68 -2.07 -2.36 11.90
C THR A 68 -3.26 -3.16 11.37
N ILE A 69 -3.35 -4.43 11.67
CA ILE A 69 -4.42 -5.29 11.16
C ILE A 69 -5.77 -4.88 11.73
N GLU A 70 -5.87 -4.74 13.05
CA GLU A 70 -7.12 -4.35 13.73
C GLU A 70 -7.57 -2.96 13.30
N GLU A 71 -6.63 -2.00 13.29
CA GLU A 71 -6.91 -0.62 12.90
C GLU A 71 -7.40 -0.54 11.45
N HIS A 72 -6.81 -1.34 10.57
CA HIS A 72 -7.20 -1.33 9.17
C HIS A 72 -8.52 -2.06 8.90
N LEU A 73 -8.79 -3.16 9.61
CA LEU A 73 -10.09 -3.83 9.58
C LEU A 73 -11.21 -2.90 10.02
N ASP A 74 -11.03 -2.21 11.15
CA ASP A 74 -12.00 -1.23 11.65
C ASP A 74 -12.24 -0.11 10.63
N MET A 75 -11.19 0.39 10.03
CA MET A 75 -11.28 1.43 9.02
C MET A 75 -12.02 0.94 7.77
N LEU A 76 -11.73 -0.27 7.29
CA LEU A 76 -12.42 -0.86 6.16
C LEU A 76 -13.91 -1.03 6.45
N MET A 77 -14.26 -1.56 7.62
CA MET A 77 -15.65 -1.72 8.05
C MET A 77 -16.41 -0.39 7.99
N VAL A 78 -15.83 0.66 8.55
CA VAL A 78 -16.45 2.00 8.58
C VAL A 78 -16.55 2.59 7.17
N CYS A 79 -15.48 2.58 6.39
CA CYS A 79 -15.45 3.23 5.08
C CYS A 79 -16.34 2.54 4.03
N HIS A 80 -16.55 1.24 4.17
CA HIS A 80 -17.42 0.47 3.28
C HIS A 80 -18.85 0.27 3.83
N HIS A 81 -19.18 0.93 4.94
CA HIS A 81 -20.48 0.82 5.58
C HIS A 81 -20.89 -0.61 5.94
N LEU A 82 -19.91 -1.41 6.36
CA LEU A 82 -20.11 -2.79 6.77
C LEU A 82 -20.57 -2.87 8.23
N ASP A 83 -21.28 -3.94 8.56
CA ASP A 83 -21.82 -4.18 9.91
C ASP A 83 -21.09 -5.34 10.59
N LYS A 84 -20.47 -5.06 11.74
CA LYS A 84 -19.74 -6.07 12.54
C LYS A 84 -20.65 -7.20 13.07
N SER A 85 -21.98 -6.99 13.10
CA SER A 85 -22.95 -8.02 13.50
C SER A 85 -23.30 -9.00 12.36
N ILE A 86 -22.87 -8.68 11.12
CA ILE A 86 -23.13 -9.51 9.94
C ILE A 86 -21.85 -10.31 9.61
N PRO A 87 -21.89 -11.66 9.77
CA PRO A 87 -20.70 -12.48 9.52
C PRO A 87 -20.11 -12.36 8.11
N GLU A 88 -20.95 -12.15 7.10
CA GLU A 88 -20.55 -11.98 5.72
C GLU A 88 -19.74 -10.69 5.51
N ASP A 89 -20.13 -9.61 6.18
CA ASP A 89 -19.43 -8.33 6.13
C ASP A 89 -18.05 -8.45 6.80
N VAL A 90 -17.98 -9.13 7.93
CA VAL A 90 -16.73 -9.41 8.62
C VAL A 90 -15.81 -10.27 7.74
N ALA A 91 -16.34 -11.34 7.16
CA ALA A 91 -15.58 -12.22 6.26
C ALA A 91 -15.06 -11.47 5.02
N PHE A 92 -15.86 -10.56 4.47
CA PHE A 92 -15.42 -9.69 3.37
C PHE A 92 -14.24 -8.82 3.79
N ALA A 93 -14.34 -8.13 4.94
CA ALA A 93 -13.27 -7.27 5.44
C ALA A 93 -11.98 -8.07 5.67
N GLU A 94 -12.06 -9.22 6.33
CA GLU A 94 -10.92 -10.10 6.61
C GLU A 94 -10.28 -10.66 5.33
N SER A 95 -11.07 -10.87 4.28
CA SER A 95 -10.54 -11.32 3.00
C SER A 95 -9.62 -10.28 2.33
N ARG A 96 -9.82 -8.99 2.65
CA ARG A 96 -9.07 -7.86 2.08
C ARG A 96 -7.84 -7.51 2.89
N ILE A 97 -7.92 -7.60 4.21
CA ILE A 97 -6.86 -7.19 5.11
C ILE A 97 -5.99 -8.40 5.43
N ARG A 98 -4.83 -8.48 4.77
CA ARG A 98 -3.93 -9.63 4.87
C ARG A 98 -2.60 -9.22 5.48
N ARG A 99 -2.29 -9.81 6.61
CA ARG A 99 -1.07 -9.56 7.38
C ARG A 99 0.19 -9.69 6.53
N GLU A 100 0.28 -10.75 5.76
CA GLU A 100 1.47 -11.09 4.97
C GLU A 100 1.76 -10.02 3.91
N THR A 101 0.72 -9.58 3.21
CA THR A 101 0.84 -8.56 2.18
C THR A 101 1.23 -7.22 2.77
N ILE A 102 0.57 -6.81 3.86
CA ILE A 102 0.82 -5.53 4.53
C ILE A 102 2.22 -5.52 5.16
N ALA A 103 2.66 -6.64 5.73
CA ALA A 103 4.02 -6.74 6.29
C ALA A 103 5.10 -6.65 5.20
N ALA A 104 4.87 -7.29 4.04
CA ALA A 104 5.79 -7.24 2.91
C ALA A 104 5.92 -5.85 2.29
N GLU A 105 4.88 -5.04 2.39
CA GLU A 105 4.79 -3.69 1.81
C GLU A 105 5.91 -2.76 2.29
N ASP A 106 6.28 -2.79 3.58
CA ASP A 106 7.39 -1.99 4.09
C ASP A 106 8.70 -2.34 3.40
N ILE A 107 8.94 -3.63 3.18
CA ILE A 107 10.14 -4.14 2.49
C ILE A 107 10.11 -3.73 1.02
N LEU A 108 8.97 -3.85 0.36
CA LEU A 108 8.79 -3.47 -1.03
C LEU A 108 8.98 -1.96 -1.25
N HIS A 109 8.55 -1.14 -0.29
CA HIS A 109 8.87 0.29 -0.30
C HIS A 109 10.37 0.55 -0.19
N ASP A 110 11.05 -0.16 0.70
CA ASP A 110 12.49 -0.01 0.91
C ASP A 110 13.31 -0.49 -0.28
N MET A 111 12.82 -1.50 -1.00
CA MET A 111 13.41 -1.99 -2.24
C MET A 111 13.09 -1.11 -3.46
N GLY A 112 12.14 -0.18 -3.35
CA GLY A 112 11.74 0.68 -4.46
C GLY A 112 10.65 0.10 -5.37
N ALA A 113 10.05 -1.03 -5.02
CA ALA A 113 8.96 -1.63 -5.78
C ALA A 113 7.69 -0.76 -5.76
N PHE A 114 7.41 -0.12 -4.63
CA PHE A 114 6.39 0.92 -4.54
C PHE A 114 7.02 2.29 -4.79
N SER A 115 6.44 3.06 -5.70
CA SER A 115 6.94 4.39 -6.06
C SER A 115 6.45 5.48 -5.12
N ILE A 116 5.20 5.37 -4.63
CA ILE A 116 4.49 6.45 -3.93
C ILE A 116 3.80 5.92 -2.68
N ILE A 117 3.77 6.74 -1.63
CA ILE A 117 2.89 6.58 -0.48
C ILE A 117 1.82 7.66 -0.56
N ALA A 118 0.58 7.26 -0.83
CA ALA A 118 -0.56 8.15 -0.95
C ALA A 118 -1.38 8.23 0.33
N SER A 119 -2.21 9.27 0.45
CA SER A 119 -3.05 9.45 1.63
C SER A 119 -4.36 8.68 1.58
N ASP A 120 -4.89 8.39 0.39
CA ASP A 120 -6.24 7.86 0.18
C ASP A 120 -7.31 8.62 1.01
N SER A 121 -7.26 9.95 0.94
CA SER A 121 -7.94 10.84 1.89
C SER A 121 -9.47 10.79 1.84
N GLN A 122 -10.03 10.28 0.74
CA GLN A 122 -11.50 10.25 0.56
C GLN A 122 -12.16 9.05 1.24
N ALA A 123 -11.43 7.98 1.47
CA ALA A 123 -11.97 6.75 2.04
C ALA A 123 -11.14 6.26 3.22
N MET A 124 -10.17 5.41 2.99
CA MET A 124 -9.43 4.71 4.04
C MET A 124 -8.15 5.43 4.46
N GLY A 125 -7.98 6.67 4.09
CA GLY A 125 -6.72 7.38 4.26
C GLY A 125 -6.70 8.38 5.42
N ARG A 126 -5.49 8.81 5.75
CA ARG A 126 -5.20 9.80 6.79
C ARG A 126 -4.27 10.86 6.22
N VAL A 127 -4.83 11.88 5.58
CA VAL A 127 -4.06 12.90 4.85
C VAL A 127 -3.00 13.59 5.71
N GLY A 128 -3.30 13.88 6.97
CA GLY A 128 -2.37 14.53 7.89
C GLY A 128 -1.20 13.65 8.36
N GLU A 129 -1.26 12.35 8.11
CA GLU A 129 -0.26 11.39 8.60
C GLU A 129 0.67 10.87 7.49
N VAL A 130 0.46 11.25 6.23
CA VAL A 130 1.23 10.69 5.11
C VAL A 130 2.74 10.90 5.28
N ILE A 131 3.15 12.09 5.69
CA ILE A 131 4.56 12.44 5.88
C ILE A 131 5.15 11.63 7.05
N ILE A 132 4.51 11.70 8.21
CA ILE A 132 5.04 11.05 9.41
C ILE A 132 5.10 9.52 9.26
N ARG A 133 4.09 8.90 8.67
CA ARG A 133 4.07 7.45 8.44
C ARG A 133 5.13 7.02 7.41
N THR A 134 5.39 7.85 6.42
CA THR A 134 6.49 7.63 5.47
C THR A 134 7.84 7.62 6.18
N TRP A 135 8.08 8.57 7.07
CA TRP A 135 9.31 8.65 7.85
C TRP A 135 9.44 7.51 8.86
N GLN A 136 8.34 7.15 9.51
CA GLN A 136 8.30 5.99 10.42
C GLN A 136 8.62 4.69 9.67
N THR A 137 8.14 4.55 8.43
CA THR A 137 8.47 3.40 7.57
C THR A 137 9.97 3.37 7.25
N ALA A 138 10.56 4.52 6.88
CA ALA A 138 11.99 4.63 6.64
C ALA A 138 12.81 4.26 7.89
N HIS A 139 12.41 4.75 9.06
CA HIS A 139 13.06 4.44 10.33
C HIS A 139 12.97 2.95 10.65
N LYS A 140 11.77 2.37 10.56
CA LYS A 140 11.56 0.93 10.78
C LYS A 140 12.45 0.09 9.87
N MET A 141 12.55 0.47 8.59
CA MET A 141 13.40 -0.25 7.64
C MET A 141 14.88 -0.13 7.97
N LYS A 142 15.34 1.03 8.45
CA LYS A 142 16.72 1.18 8.95
C LYS A 142 16.99 0.26 10.13
N VAL A 143 16.07 0.19 11.09
CA VAL A 143 16.21 -0.67 12.29
C VAL A 143 16.23 -2.15 11.91
N GLN A 144 15.34 -2.56 11.01
CA GLN A 144 15.17 -3.98 10.65
C GLN A 144 16.17 -4.50 9.63
N ARG A 145 16.60 -3.65 8.68
CA ARG A 145 17.43 -4.04 7.53
C ARG A 145 18.85 -3.48 7.60
N GLY A 146 19.15 -2.67 8.60
CA GLY A 146 20.45 -2.00 8.75
C GLY A 146 20.65 -0.82 7.80
N SER A 147 21.85 -0.27 7.78
CA SER A 147 22.20 0.86 6.94
C SER A 147 22.27 0.47 5.47
N LEU A 148 21.95 1.42 4.61
CA LEU A 148 22.17 1.27 3.16
C LEU A 148 23.66 1.37 2.82
N PRO A 149 24.13 0.75 1.73
CA PRO A 149 25.54 0.84 1.31
C PRO A 149 26.02 2.27 1.09
N GLU A 150 25.10 3.18 0.74
CA GLU A 150 25.41 4.59 0.50
C GLU A 150 25.47 5.43 1.78
N GLU A 151 25.01 4.91 2.89
CA GLU A 151 25.03 5.63 4.18
C GLU A 151 26.42 5.67 4.76
N LYS A 152 26.83 6.86 5.26
CA LYS A 152 28.15 7.15 5.81
C LYS A 152 28.09 7.28 7.34
N GLY A 153 27.64 6.22 8.00
CA GLY A 153 27.54 6.19 9.47
C GLY A 153 26.11 6.24 9.98
N ASP A 154 25.97 6.13 11.29
CA ASP A 154 24.68 5.92 11.95
C ASP A 154 23.71 7.10 11.82
N ASN A 155 24.23 8.30 11.66
CA ASN A 155 23.46 9.53 11.53
C ASN A 155 23.18 9.94 10.09
N ASP A 156 23.55 9.12 9.11
CA ASP A 156 23.28 9.41 7.71
C ASP A 156 21.78 9.19 7.43
N ASN A 157 21.18 10.20 6.81
CA ASN A 157 19.75 10.21 6.47
C ASN A 157 19.47 9.85 5.01
N PHE A 158 20.37 9.14 4.36
CA PHE A 158 20.21 8.80 2.94
C PHE A 158 18.90 8.03 2.67
N ARG A 159 18.57 7.04 3.52
CA ARG A 159 17.31 6.32 3.39
C ARG A 159 16.09 7.26 3.49
N VAL A 160 16.09 8.20 4.44
CA VAL A 160 15.00 9.19 4.57
C VAL A 160 14.86 10.00 3.30
N LYS A 161 15.94 10.42 2.67
CA LYS A 161 15.91 11.15 1.39
C LYS A 161 15.23 10.34 0.27
N ARG A 162 15.46 9.02 0.23
CA ARG A 162 14.77 8.13 -0.71
C ARG A 162 13.26 8.08 -0.45
N TYR A 163 12.86 8.11 0.83
CA TYR A 163 11.44 8.10 1.21
C TYR A 163 10.77 9.46 1.01
N LEU A 164 11.50 10.57 1.15
CA LEU A 164 10.98 11.91 0.83
C LEU A 164 10.46 12.02 -0.61
N ALA A 165 10.99 11.25 -1.51
CA ALA A 165 10.56 11.25 -2.92
C ALA A 165 9.25 10.47 -3.15
N LYS A 166 8.65 9.87 -2.12
CA LYS A 166 7.48 8.98 -2.26
C LYS A 166 6.14 9.67 -1.97
N TYR A 167 6.14 10.91 -1.45
CA TYR A 167 4.90 11.65 -1.14
C TYR A 167 4.88 13.05 -1.72
#